data_cee1d25b65fd271a01024d6ab02dbbe5
#
_entry.id   cee1d25b65fd271a01024d6ab02dbbe5
#
_cell.length_a   1.000
_cell.length_b   1.000
_cell.length_c   1.000
_cell.angle_alpha   90.00
_cell.angle_beta   90.00
_cell.angle_gamma   90.00
#
_symmetry.space_group_name_H-M   'P 1'
#
loop_
_entity.id
_entity.type
_entity.pdbx_description
1 polymer ?
#
loop_
_entity_poly.entity_id
_entity_poly.type
_entity_poly.pdbx_seq_one_letter_code
_entity_poly.pdbx_strand_id
1 'polypeptide(L)'
;MRAFRIDPACFRRFLRSMTMDLTMASYETWDDLLGYMDGSAAVIGEMMLPILEPTSPAARPHAQDLGNAFQLTNFLRDVGEDLDRGRVYVPQEDLRRFGADPWARRATSEWKAVMDFEIERCRGLYRSADIGLALLPPSSVRGIRAARILYAGILERIEAQGGDVFSRRARVPTWRKALTVGRLAAGGRRAEVSG
;
A
#
# COMPACT_ATOMS: atom_id res chain seq x y z
N MET A 1 -20.17 -6.32 11.93
CA MET A 1 -19.66 -7.68 11.68
C MET A 1 -20.75 -8.58 11.10
N ARG A 2 -21.84 -8.93 11.85
CA ARG A 2 -22.86 -9.86 11.34
C ARG A 2 -23.56 -9.37 10.07
N ALA A 3 -23.81 -8.07 9.92
CA ALA A 3 -24.50 -7.51 8.76
C ALA A 3 -23.74 -7.73 7.43
N PHE A 4 -22.40 -7.68 7.44
CA PHE A 4 -21.56 -7.83 6.25
C PHE A 4 -20.87 -9.19 6.16
N ARG A 5 -21.18 -10.16 7.03
CA ARG A 5 -20.59 -11.52 7.04
C ARG A 5 -19.05 -11.53 7.00
N ILE A 6 -18.39 -10.54 7.64
CA ILE A 6 -16.93 -10.50 7.73
C ILE A 6 -16.45 -11.66 8.59
N ASP A 7 -15.50 -12.46 8.07
CA ASP A 7 -14.95 -13.62 8.77
C ASP A 7 -14.22 -13.17 10.05
N PRO A 8 -14.58 -13.71 11.24
CA PRO A 8 -13.85 -13.45 12.48
C PRO A 8 -12.36 -13.80 12.43
N ALA A 9 -11.94 -14.69 11.53
CA ALA A 9 -10.52 -15.01 11.32
C ALA A 9 -9.71 -13.78 10.88
N CYS A 10 -10.32 -12.86 10.14
CA CYS A 10 -9.68 -11.60 9.74
C CYS A 10 -9.25 -10.78 10.97
N PHE A 11 -10.11 -10.69 11.99
CA PHE A 11 -9.79 -9.97 13.22
C PHE A 11 -8.69 -10.64 14.03
N ARG A 12 -8.65 -11.99 14.05
CA ARG A 12 -7.55 -12.70 14.72
C ARG A 12 -6.22 -12.47 14.04
N ARG A 13 -6.19 -12.45 12.69
CA ARG A 13 -4.98 -12.11 11.92
C ARG A 13 -4.55 -10.68 12.18
N PHE A 14 -5.48 -9.72 12.16
CA PHE A 14 -5.22 -8.32 12.48
C PHE A 14 -4.61 -8.16 13.87
N LEU A 15 -5.23 -8.73 14.91
CA LEU A 15 -4.74 -8.62 16.29
C LEU A 15 -3.36 -9.26 16.46
N ARG A 16 -3.06 -10.36 15.75
CA ARG A 16 -1.73 -10.99 15.75
C ARG A 16 -0.67 -10.01 15.24
N SER A 17 -0.90 -9.36 14.08
CA SER A 17 0.05 -8.38 13.56
C SER A 17 0.19 -7.16 14.47
N MET A 18 -0.88 -6.71 15.10
CA MET A 18 -0.81 -5.63 16.11
C MET A 18 0.01 -6.04 17.35
N THR A 19 -0.02 -7.33 17.72
CA THR A 19 0.84 -7.84 18.80
C THR A 19 2.31 -7.85 18.38
N MET A 20 2.63 -8.11 17.10
CA MET A 20 4.00 -8.03 16.59
C MET A 20 4.59 -6.62 16.73
N ASP A 21 3.79 -5.58 16.58
CA ASP A 21 4.22 -4.19 16.78
C ASP A 21 4.75 -3.89 18.20
N LEU A 22 4.46 -4.73 19.18
CA LEU A 22 4.95 -4.54 20.54
C LEU A 22 6.41 -5.01 20.72
N THR A 23 6.91 -5.88 19.83
CA THR A 23 8.19 -6.55 19.99
C THR A 23 9.11 -6.47 18.78
N MET A 24 8.54 -6.34 17.56
CA MET A 24 9.33 -6.35 16.32
C MET A 24 9.74 -4.93 15.94
N ALA A 25 11.04 -4.73 15.80
CA ALA A 25 11.61 -3.47 15.34
C ALA A 25 12.04 -3.51 13.85
N SER A 26 12.25 -4.70 13.30
CA SER A 26 12.66 -4.91 11.91
C SER A 26 12.26 -6.31 11.42
N TYR A 27 12.31 -6.52 10.12
CA TYR A 27 12.00 -7.77 9.44
C TYR A 27 13.21 -8.22 8.64
N GLU A 28 13.61 -9.49 8.79
CA GLU A 28 14.83 -10.02 8.17
C GLU A 28 14.66 -10.16 6.66
N THR A 29 13.53 -10.76 6.23
CA THR A 29 13.23 -11.03 4.82
C THR A 29 11.94 -10.34 4.38
N TRP A 30 11.75 -10.30 3.06
CA TRP A 30 10.47 -9.90 2.47
C TRP A 30 9.30 -10.77 2.95
N ASP A 31 9.51 -12.07 3.08
CA ASP A 31 8.47 -13.01 3.55
C ASP A 31 8.09 -12.75 5.01
N ASP A 32 9.04 -12.37 5.87
CA ASP A 32 8.74 -11.96 7.25
C ASP A 32 7.87 -10.70 7.28
N LEU A 33 8.19 -9.71 6.44
CA LEU A 33 7.40 -8.50 6.30
C LEU A 33 6.00 -8.80 5.74
N LEU A 34 5.88 -9.68 4.74
CA LEU A 34 4.59 -10.15 4.23
C LEU A 34 3.77 -10.83 5.32
N GLY A 35 4.40 -11.65 6.17
CA GLY A 35 3.75 -12.27 7.32
C GLY A 35 3.14 -11.26 8.29
N TYR A 36 3.81 -10.13 8.53
CA TYR A 36 3.26 -9.01 9.29
C TYR A 36 2.14 -8.29 8.52
N MET A 37 2.36 -8.00 7.23
CA MET A 37 1.39 -7.29 6.39
C MET A 37 0.13 -8.13 6.13
N ASP A 38 0.18 -9.46 6.28
CA ASP A 38 -1.00 -10.32 6.19
C ASP A 38 -2.11 -9.86 7.13
N GLY A 39 -1.80 -9.55 8.37
CA GLY A 39 -2.78 -9.07 9.34
C GLY A 39 -2.90 -7.55 9.40
N SER A 40 -1.82 -6.79 9.16
CA SER A 40 -1.88 -5.32 9.27
C SER A 40 -2.49 -4.65 8.03
N ALA A 41 -2.51 -5.32 6.87
CA ALA A 41 -2.90 -4.73 5.59
C ALA A 41 -3.76 -5.65 4.70
N ALA A 42 -3.28 -6.86 4.34
CA ALA A 42 -3.99 -7.76 3.43
C ALA A 42 -5.38 -8.11 3.96
N VAL A 43 -5.50 -8.40 5.24
CA VAL A 43 -6.77 -8.72 5.89
C VAL A 43 -7.78 -7.56 5.83
N ILE A 44 -7.30 -6.30 5.79
CA ILE A 44 -8.18 -5.13 5.63
C ILE A 44 -8.81 -5.15 4.24
N GLY A 45 -8.03 -5.48 3.20
CA GLY A 45 -8.56 -5.71 1.86
C GLY A 45 -9.65 -6.78 1.83
N GLU A 46 -9.44 -7.91 2.52
CA GLU A 46 -10.43 -8.98 2.65
C GLU A 46 -11.71 -8.51 3.36
N MET A 47 -11.59 -7.78 4.46
CA MET A 47 -12.73 -7.24 5.22
C MET A 47 -13.59 -6.28 4.41
N MET A 48 -13.00 -5.60 3.42
CA MET A 48 -13.72 -4.68 2.54
C MET A 48 -14.54 -5.39 1.46
N LEU A 49 -14.19 -6.62 1.06
CA LEU A 49 -14.86 -7.33 -0.03
C LEU A 49 -16.37 -7.48 0.15
N PRO A 50 -16.90 -7.90 1.33
CA PRO A 50 -18.35 -8.00 1.52
C PRO A 50 -19.09 -6.66 1.43
N ILE A 51 -18.37 -5.55 1.56
CA ILE A 51 -18.93 -4.18 1.43
C ILE A 51 -18.85 -3.71 -0.02
N LEU A 52 -17.79 -4.12 -0.74
CA LEU A 52 -17.53 -3.73 -2.13
C LEU A 52 -18.31 -4.58 -3.13
N GLU A 53 -18.84 -5.74 -2.70
CA GLU A 53 -19.68 -6.66 -3.47
C GLU A 53 -19.04 -7.08 -4.81
N PRO A 54 -17.84 -7.70 -4.80
CA PRO A 54 -17.16 -8.09 -6.03
C PRO A 54 -17.98 -9.09 -6.83
N THR A 55 -17.87 -9.05 -8.15
CA THR A 55 -18.55 -9.93 -9.09
C THR A 55 -17.97 -11.34 -9.13
N SER A 56 -16.80 -11.57 -8.50
CA SER A 56 -16.14 -12.86 -8.44
C SER A 56 -15.34 -13.02 -7.15
N PRO A 57 -15.29 -14.23 -6.56
CA PRO A 57 -14.40 -14.54 -5.43
C PRO A 57 -12.91 -14.42 -5.79
N ALA A 58 -12.54 -14.42 -7.08
CA ALA A 58 -11.19 -14.18 -7.55
C ALA A 58 -10.66 -12.75 -7.20
N ALA A 59 -11.54 -11.83 -6.78
CA ALA A 59 -11.14 -10.52 -6.30
C ALA A 59 -10.30 -10.57 -4.99
N ARG A 60 -10.39 -11.66 -4.21
CA ARG A 60 -9.78 -11.74 -2.87
C ARG A 60 -8.26 -11.55 -2.88
N PRO A 61 -7.44 -12.31 -3.61
CA PRO A 61 -5.99 -12.10 -3.62
C PRO A 61 -5.62 -10.69 -4.07
N HIS A 62 -6.32 -10.12 -5.02
CA HIS A 62 -6.07 -8.77 -5.51
C HIS A 62 -6.43 -7.68 -4.50
N ALA A 63 -7.45 -7.91 -3.65
CA ALA A 63 -7.79 -7.03 -2.55
C ALA A 63 -6.72 -7.08 -1.44
N GLN A 64 -6.16 -8.27 -1.17
CA GLN A 64 -5.01 -8.44 -0.28
C GLN A 64 -3.79 -7.68 -0.80
N ASP A 65 -3.48 -7.83 -2.10
CA ASP A 65 -2.36 -7.13 -2.74
C ASP A 65 -2.55 -5.61 -2.72
N LEU A 66 -3.78 -5.10 -2.86
CA LEU A 66 -4.05 -3.67 -2.71
C LEU A 66 -3.78 -3.19 -1.28
N GLY A 67 -4.18 -3.96 -0.28
CA GLY A 67 -3.86 -3.68 1.12
C GLY A 67 -2.36 -3.62 1.34
N ASN A 68 -1.64 -4.64 0.88
CA ASN A 68 -0.17 -4.72 0.97
C ASN A 68 0.50 -3.56 0.21
N ALA A 69 0.02 -3.19 -0.99
CA ALA A 69 0.55 -2.06 -1.75
C ALA A 69 0.41 -0.73 -0.99
N PHE A 70 -0.75 -0.51 -0.35
CA PHE A 70 -0.95 0.68 0.47
C PHE A 70 -0.01 0.69 1.68
N GLN A 71 0.15 -0.44 2.35
CA GLN A 71 1.01 -0.54 3.52
C GLN A 71 2.49 -0.36 3.16
N LEU A 72 2.97 -1.04 2.11
CA LEU A 72 4.33 -0.87 1.63
C LEU A 72 4.59 0.58 1.20
N THR A 73 3.64 1.22 0.51
CA THR A 73 3.73 2.65 0.18
C THR A 73 3.90 3.51 1.44
N ASN A 74 3.18 3.21 2.53
CA ASN A 74 3.33 3.90 3.80
C ASN A 74 4.73 3.69 4.38
N PHE A 75 5.23 2.45 4.42
CA PHE A 75 6.57 2.14 4.93
C PHE A 75 7.66 2.89 4.16
N LEU A 76 7.59 2.91 2.82
CA LEU A 76 8.57 3.62 2.00
C LEU A 76 8.50 5.14 2.18
N ARG A 77 7.31 5.69 2.45
CA ARG A 77 7.10 7.12 2.71
C ARG A 77 7.60 7.56 4.09
N ASP A 78 7.38 6.71 5.08
CA ASP A 78 7.46 7.09 6.49
C ASP A 78 8.75 6.63 7.17
N VAL A 79 9.76 6.15 6.40
CA VAL A 79 11.04 5.63 6.93
C VAL A 79 11.65 6.56 7.98
N GLY A 80 11.70 7.89 7.72
CA GLY A 80 12.27 8.83 8.67
C GLY A 80 11.52 8.87 10.02
N GLU A 81 10.19 8.83 9.98
CA GLU A 81 9.33 8.81 11.16
C GLU A 81 9.39 7.46 11.90
N ASP A 82 9.56 6.34 11.15
CA ASP A 82 9.65 5.00 11.73
C ASP A 82 11.00 4.79 12.43
N LEU A 83 12.08 5.34 11.87
CA LEU A 83 13.40 5.38 12.53
C LEU A 83 13.36 6.13 13.87
N ASP A 84 12.57 7.22 13.98
CA ASP A 84 12.40 7.93 15.26
C ASP A 84 11.72 7.06 16.33
N ARG A 85 10.99 6.02 15.90
CA ARG A 85 10.36 5.01 16.76
C ARG A 85 11.20 3.74 16.93
N GLY A 86 12.42 3.72 16.40
CA GLY A 86 13.31 2.57 16.42
C GLY A 86 12.87 1.44 15.47
N ARG A 87 12.13 1.74 14.39
CA ARG A 87 11.57 0.73 13.48
C ARG A 87 12.13 0.85 12.07
N VAL A 88 12.37 -0.30 11.43
CA VAL A 88 12.79 -0.41 10.03
C VAL A 88 11.93 -1.46 9.34
N TYR A 89 11.06 -1.04 8.44
CA TYR A 89 10.18 -1.94 7.68
C TYR A 89 10.80 -2.40 6.36
N VAL A 90 11.81 -1.69 5.81
CA VAL A 90 12.55 -2.20 4.64
C VAL A 90 13.28 -3.47 5.05
N PRO A 91 13.10 -4.62 4.33
CA PRO A 91 13.72 -5.88 4.70
C PRO A 91 15.23 -5.76 4.87
N GLN A 92 15.78 -6.38 5.95
CA GLN A 92 17.20 -6.33 6.24
C GLN A 92 18.03 -6.99 5.13
N GLU A 93 17.52 -8.06 4.50
CA GLU A 93 18.16 -8.69 3.33
C GLU A 93 18.33 -7.71 2.16
N ASP A 94 17.33 -6.86 1.89
CA ASP A 94 17.40 -5.90 0.79
C ASP A 94 18.35 -4.75 1.15
N LEU A 95 18.32 -4.25 2.39
CA LEU A 95 19.31 -3.26 2.86
C LEU A 95 20.75 -3.77 2.68
N ARG A 96 21.04 -5.01 3.09
CA ARG A 96 22.35 -5.62 2.91
C ARG A 96 22.72 -5.82 1.43
N ARG A 97 21.76 -6.27 0.62
CA ARG A 97 21.96 -6.50 -0.81
C ARG A 97 22.43 -5.23 -1.53
N PHE A 98 21.90 -4.09 -1.17
CA PHE A 98 22.25 -2.81 -1.78
C PHE A 98 23.32 -2.03 -0.99
N GLY A 99 23.76 -2.52 0.17
CA GLY A 99 24.69 -1.82 1.05
C GLY A 99 24.12 -0.54 1.65
N ALA A 100 22.79 -0.46 1.82
CA ALA A 100 22.10 0.71 2.30
C ALA A 100 21.97 0.73 3.82
N ASP A 101 22.19 1.88 4.45
CA ASP A 101 22.00 2.11 5.88
C ASP A 101 20.92 3.20 6.10
N PRO A 102 19.72 2.84 6.54
CA PRO A 102 18.67 3.80 6.83
C PRO A 102 19.00 4.70 8.03
N TRP A 103 19.81 4.22 8.99
CA TRP A 103 20.19 4.98 10.18
C TRP A 103 21.14 6.15 9.88
N ALA A 104 21.87 6.09 8.75
CA ALA A 104 22.64 7.21 8.26
C ALA A 104 21.78 8.43 7.85
N ARG A 105 20.46 8.23 7.64
CA ARG A 105 19.47 9.26 7.25
C ARG A 105 19.91 10.10 6.07
N ARG A 106 20.53 9.47 5.07
CA ARG A 106 21.02 10.10 3.86
C ARG A 106 20.53 9.38 2.62
N ALA A 107 20.12 10.13 1.62
CA ALA A 107 19.74 9.60 0.30
C ALA A 107 21.00 9.33 -0.55
N THR A 108 21.81 8.34 -0.12
CA THR A 108 22.99 7.88 -0.88
C THR A 108 22.57 7.12 -2.15
N SER A 109 23.54 6.79 -3.02
CA SER A 109 23.28 5.93 -4.20
C SER A 109 22.74 4.55 -3.81
N GLU A 110 23.27 3.95 -2.75
CA GLU A 110 22.86 2.66 -2.20
C GLU A 110 21.43 2.73 -1.66
N TRP A 111 21.13 3.79 -0.89
CA TRP A 111 19.78 4.04 -0.41
C TRP A 111 18.78 4.23 -1.57
N LYS A 112 19.16 5.02 -2.57
CA LYS A 112 18.31 5.21 -3.75
C LYS A 112 18.07 3.88 -4.46
N ALA A 113 19.08 3.03 -4.62
CA ALA A 113 18.96 1.74 -5.29
C ALA A 113 17.97 0.80 -4.56
N VAL A 114 18.02 0.71 -3.22
CA VAL A 114 17.04 -0.09 -2.46
C VAL A 114 15.64 0.51 -2.56
N MET A 115 15.51 1.84 -2.53
CA MET A 115 14.19 2.49 -2.68
C MET A 115 13.59 2.24 -4.07
N ASP A 116 14.37 2.33 -5.14
CA ASP A 116 13.91 2.00 -6.50
C ASP A 116 13.45 0.55 -6.60
N PHE A 117 14.18 -0.40 -5.97
CA PHE A 117 13.83 -1.81 -5.90
C PHE A 117 12.50 -2.05 -5.16
N GLU A 118 12.33 -1.45 -3.98
CA GLU A 118 11.11 -1.58 -3.19
C GLU A 118 9.90 -0.91 -3.85
N ILE A 119 10.11 0.22 -4.52
CA ILE A 119 9.07 0.89 -5.30
C ILE A 119 8.59 -0.02 -6.43
N GLU A 120 9.49 -0.72 -7.14
CA GLU A 120 9.07 -1.64 -8.21
C GLU A 120 8.35 -2.87 -7.65
N ARG A 121 8.78 -3.41 -6.50
CA ARG A 121 8.04 -4.44 -5.75
C ARG A 121 6.62 -3.98 -5.42
N CYS A 122 6.47 -2.77 -4.90
CA CYS A 122 5.18 -2.17 -4.58
C CYS A 122 4.31 -1.98 -5.84
N ARG A 123 4.88 -1.57 -6.95
CA ARG A 123 4.19 -1.47 -8.25
C ARG A 123 3.68 -2.83 -8.73
N GLY A 124 4.42 -3.92 -8.45
CA GLY A 124 3.96 -5.28 -8.71
C GLY A 124 2.63 -5.59 -8.01
N LEU A 125 2.54 -5.23 -6.72
CA LEU A 125 1.29 -5.36 -5.95
C LEU A 125 0.16 -4.50 -6.52
N TYR A 126 0.45 -3.25 -6.94
CA TYR A 126 -0.55 -2.41 -7.60
C TYR A 126 -1.02 -2.99 -8.94
N ARG A 127 -0.14 -3.61 -9.75
CA ARG A 127 -0.54 -4.27 -11.01
C ARG A 127 -1.50 -5.42 -10.74
N SER A 128 -1.24 -6.24 -9.72
CA SER A 128 -2.19 -7.27 -9.27
C SER A 128 -3.52 -6.67 -8.82
N ALA A 129 -3.47 -5.63 -8.01
CA ALA A 129 -4.67 -4.94 -7.54
C ALA A 129 -5.53 -4.39 -8.69
N ASP A 130 -4.92 -3.89 -9.77
CA ASP A 130 -5.62 -3.38 -10.94
C ASP A 130 -6.46 -4.48 -11.65
N ILE A 131 -6.04 -5.75 -11.60
CA ILE A 131 -6.84 -6.89 -12.05
C ILE A 131 -8.09 -7.02 -11.18
N GLY A 132 -7.95 -6.91 -9.85
CA GLY A 132 -9.07 -6.97 -8.92
C GLY A 132 -10.08 -5.84 -9.08
N LEU A 133 -9.63 -4.64 -9.49
CA LEU A 133 -10.53 -3.52 -9.77
C LEU A 133 -11.53 -3.82 -10.90
N ALA A 134 -11.16 -4.65 -11.87
CA ALA A 134 -12.06 -5.08 -12.94
C ALA A 134 -13.17 -6.03 -12.44
N LEU A 135 -13.01 -6.61 -11.25
CA LEU A 135 -13.96 -7.50 -10.61
C LEU A 135 -14.90 -6.78 -9.63
N LEU A 136 -14.82 -5.45 -9.53
CA LEU A 136 -15.69 -4.64 -8.68
C LEU A 136 -16.84 -4.04 -9.52
N PRO A 137 -18.04 -3.92 -8.92
CA PRO A 137 -19.17 -3.27 -9.56
C PRO A 137 -18.91 -1.76 -9.75
N PRO A 138 -19.59 -1.10 -10.71
CA PRO A 138 -19.43 0.33 -10.99
C PRO A 138 -19.65 1.25 -9.77
N SER A 139 -20.48 0.82 -8.82
CA SER A 139 -20.74 1.53 -7.56
C SER A 139 -19.50 1.64 -6.66
N SER A 140 -18.67 0.60 -6.62
CA SER A 140 -17.53 0.47 -5.70
C SER A 140 -16.19 0.82 -6.36
N VAL A 141 -16.00 0.46 -7.64
CA VAL A 141 -14.70 0.57 -8.32
C VAL A 141 -14.15 1.99 -8.38
N ARG A 142 -15.00 3.02 -8.50
CA ARG A 142 -14.57 4.42 -8.64
C ARG A 142 -13.79 4.91 -7.41
N GLY A 143 -14.32 4.64 -6.22
CA GLY A 143 -13.67 5.04 -4.97
C GLY A 143 -12.33 4.33 -4.75
N ILE A 144 -12.31 3.01 -4.98
CA ILE A 144 -11.09 2.21 -4.81
C ILE A 144 -10.03 2.62 -5.85
N ARG A 145 -10.41 2.85 -7.11
CA ARG A 145 -9.50 3.35 -8.14
C ARG A 145 -8.92 4.71 -7.80
N ALA A 146 -9.71 5.63 -7.23
CA ALA A 146 -9.22 6.92 -6.76
C ALA A 146 -8.15 6.75 -5.66
N ALA A 147 -8.43 5.94 -4.66
CA ALA A 147 -7.48 5.64 -3.59
C ALA A 147 -6.19 5.02 -4.14
N ARG A 148 -6.31 4.03 -5.05
CA ARG A 148 -5.17 3.37 -5.71
C ARG A 148 -4.27 4.37 -6.44
N ILE A 149 -4.86 5.26 -7.25
CA ILE A 149 -4.10 6.28 -8.00
C ILE A 149 -3.41 7.26 -7.05
N LEU A 150 -4.10 7.72 -6.02
CA LEU A 150 -3.55 8.69 -5.08
C LEU A 150 -2.40 8.10 -4.25
N TYR A 151 -2.52 6.84 -3.83
CA TYR A 151 -1.46 6.17 -3.09
C TYR A 151 -0.25 5.85 -3.98
N ALA A 152 -0.45 5.33 -5.18
CA ALA A 152 0.66 5.12 -6.13
C ALA A 152 1.39 6.43 -6.48
N GLY A 153 0.68 7.56 -6.50
CA GLY A 153 1.29 8.88 -6.68
C GLY A 153 2.24 9.29 -5.54
N ILE A 154 2.21 8.62 -4.37
CA ILE A 154 3.21 8.81 -3.32
C ILE A 154 4.57 8.24 -3.77
N LEU A 155 4.57 7.07 -4.42
CA LEU A 155 5.80 6.46 -4.96
C LEU A 155 6.47 7.38 -5.98
N GLU A 156 5.67 7.97 -6.90
CA GLU A 156 6.19 8.97 -7.85
C GLU A 156 6.84 10.17 -7.14
N ARG A 157 6.30 10.58 -5.98
CA ARG A 157 6.87 11.68 -5.20
C ARG A 157 8.17 11.29 -4.51
N ILE A 158 8.29 10.05 -4.02
CA ILE A 158 9.52 9.52 -3.45
C ILE A 158 10.62 9.49 -4.52
N GLU A 159 10.33 9.00 -5.72
CA GLU A 159 11.27 8.98 -6.85
C GLU A 159 11.69 10.40 -7.25
N ALA A 160 10.72 11.33 -7.39
CA ALA A 160 11.00 12.72 -7.73
C ALA A 160 11.85 13.46 -6.67
N GLN A 161 11.92 12.93 -5.45
CA GLN A 161 12.79 13.41 -4.38
C GLN A 161 14.15 12.68 -4.34
N GLY A 162 14.45 11.80 -5.33
CA GLY A 162 15.66 10.99 -5.36
C GLY A 162 15.73 9.96 -4.22
N GLY A 163 14.59 9.49 -3.71
CA GLY A 163 14.50 8.58 -2.57
C GLY A 163 14.71 9.27 -1.21
N ASP A 164 14.84 10.60 -1.16
CA ASP A 164 14.98 11.32 0.11
C ASP A 164 13.65 11.39 0.86
N VAL A 165 13.46 10.43 1.76
CA VAL A 165 12.32 10.32 2.69
C VAL A 165 12.71 10.74 4.11
N PHE A 166 13.95 11.17 4.32
CA PHE A 166 14.49 11.58 5.61
C PHE A 166 14.29 13.07 5.88
N SER A 167 14.60 13.92 4.88
CA SER A 167 14.49 15.38 5.04
C SER A 167 13.07 15.89 4.93
N ARG A 168 12.20 15.20 4.18
CA ARG A 168 10.78 15.56 4.03
C ARG A 168 9.92 14.37 3.64
N ARG A 169 8.75 14.29 4.25
CA ARG A 169 7.73 13.28 3.92
C ARG A 169 7.15 13.53 2.52
N ALA A 170 7.14 12.51 1.68
CA ALA A 170 6.52 12.57 0.35
C ALA A 170 4.99 12.71 0.48
N ARG A 171 4.43 13.76 -0.15
CA ARG A 171 2.97 14.04 -0.13
C ARG A 171 2.45 14.33 -1.51
N VAL A 172 1.31 13.74 -1.86
CA VAL A 172 0.58 14.12 -3.07
C VAL A 172 -0.09 15.49 -2.85
N PRO A 173 0.16 16.49 -3.71
CA PRO A 173 -0.42 17.81 -3.56
C PRO A 173 -1.96 17.78 -3.63
N THR A 174 -2.60 18.66 -2.87
CA THR A 174 -4.08 18.71 -2.76
C THR A 174 -4.76 18.93 -4.11
N TRP A 175 -4.18 19.73 -5.00
CA TRP A 175 -4.72 19.95 -6.33
C TRP A 175 -4.74 18.67 -7.20
N ARG A 176 -3.71 17.80 -7.08
CA ARG A 176 -3.70 16.48 -7.75
C ARG A 176 -4.80 15.57 -7.21
N LYS A 177 -5.05 15.61 -5.89
CA LYS A 177 -6.15 14.85 -5.27
C LYS A 177 -7.50 15.30 -5.84
N ALA A 178 -7.74 16.62 -5.88
CA ALA A 178 -8.97 17.19 -6.44
C ALA A 178 -9.14 16.84 -7.93
N LEU A 179 -8.06 16.95 -8.72
CA LEU A 179 -8.09 16.62 -10.15
C LEU A 179 -8.41 15.13 -10.40
N THR A 180 -7.80 14.23 -9.62
CA THR A 180 -8.04 12.78 -9.73
C THR A 180 -9.51 12.44 -9.44
N VAL A 181 -10.04 12.96 -8.33
CA VAL A 181 -11.45 12.75 -7.96
C VAL A 181 -12.39 13.36 -9.01
N GLY A 182 -12.10 14.57 -9.48
CA GLY A 182 -12.90 15.25 -10.50
C GLY A 182 -12.95 14.49 -11.83
N ARG A 183 -11.84 13.97 -12.32
CA ARG A 183 -11.76 13.15 -13.55
C ARG A 183 -12.57 11.85 -13.43
N LEU A 184 -12.48 11.17 -12.29
CA LEU A 184 -13.23 9.93 -12.06
C LEU A 184 -14.73 10.18 -11.92
N ALA A 185 -15.13 11.31 -11.33
CA ALA A 185 -16.54 11.73 -11.25
C ALA A 185 -17.11 12.10 -12.62
N ALA A 186 -16.35 12.82 -13.45
CA ALA A 186 -16.77 13.23 -14.79
C ALA A 186 -16.87 12.05 -15.78
N GLY A 187 -15.97 11.08 -15.69
CA GLY A 187 -15.97 9.85 -16.52
C GLY A 187 -17.19 8.96 -16.25
N GLY A 188 -17.70 8.96 -15.02
CA GLY A 188 -18.91 8.19 -14.65
C GLY A 188 -20.19 8.74 -15.27
N ARG A 189 -20.32 10.06 -15.42
CA ARG A 189 -21.52 10.69 -16.02
C ARG A 189 -21.67 10.42 -17.52
N ARG A 190 -20.59 10.15 -18.26
CA ARG A 190 -20.67 9.82 -19.69
C ARG A 190 -21.16 8.41 -19.95
N ALA A 191 -20.94 7.47 -19.02
CA ALA A 191 -21.42 6.10 -19.15
C ALA A 191 -22.93 5.96 -18.85
N GLU A 192 -23.50 6.84 -18.02
CA GLU A 192 -24.93 6.82 -17.64
C GLU A 192 -25.85 7.51 -18.68
N VAL A 193 -25.29 8.33 -19.60
CA VAL A 193 -26.09 9.06 -20.65
C VAL A 193 -26.14 8.28 -21.97
N SER A 194 -25.39 7.18 -22.11
CA SER A 194 -25.30 6.36 -23.34
C SER A 194 -25.90 4.96 -23.16
N GLY A 195 -26.68 4.71 -22.11
CA GLY A 195 -27.51 3.52 -21.85
C GLY A 195 -28.93 3.96 -21.66
#